data_1195e9e9c30b58476ef0fd17182a3156
#
_entry.id   1195e9e9c30b58476ef0fd17182a3156
#
_cell.length_a   1.000
_cell.length_b   1.000
_cell.length_c   1.000
_cell.angle_alpha   90.00
_cell.angle_beta   90.00
_cell.angle_gamma   90.00
#
_symmetry.space_group_name_H-M   'P 1'
#
loop_
_entity.id
_entity.type
_entity.pdbx_description
1 polymer ?
#
loop_
_entity_poly.entity_id
_entity_poly.type
_entity_poly.pdbx_seq_one_letter_code
_entity_poly.pdbx_strand_id
1 'polypeptide(L)'
;GNDSMDTVLKLSDYAAKINSDIRIIGIPKTIDNDLCMIDHTPGFGSAAKYVATSLLEIAHDTFIYAVKSVTIVEIMGRDAGWLTAASALARNGYNTAPHFIYLPEVPFDKDKFIEDAKEFLKTNNNLIVAISEGIRDKSGNYISAGDCVADHFGHKMLSGAGQALAEIVKEEIGVKVRSVEVNVL
;
A
#
# COMPACT_ATOMS: atom_id res chain seq x y z
N GLY A 1 11.93 -12.89 -1.20
CA GLY A 1 11.81 -11.77 -0.26
C GLY A 1 13.03 -11.63 0.62
N ASN A 2 12.99 -10.71 1.57
CA ASN A 2 14.12 -10.38 2.46
C ASN A 2 14.63 -11.60 3.23
N ASP A 3 13.74 -12.41 3.79
CA ASP A 3 14.12 -13.62 4.56
C ASP A 3 14.86 -14.65 3.72
N SER A 4 14.47 -14.82 2.45
CA SER A 4 15.17 -15.72 1.53
C SER A 4 16.59 -15.22 1.24
N MET A 5 16.78 -13.92 1.09
CA MET A 5 18.10 -13.32 0.84
C MET A 5 18.98 -13.38 2.10
N ASP A 6 18.42 -13.15 3.29
CA ASP A 6 19.11 -13.33 4.56
C ASP A 6 19.54 -14.81 4.77
N THR A 7 18.67 -15.76 4.44
CA THR A 7 18.97 -17.17 4.47
C THR A 7 20.12 -17.54 3.51
N VAL A 8 20.09 -17.02 2.28
CA VAL A 8 21.18 -17.21 1.30
C VAL A 8 22.51 -16.71 1.86
N LEU A 9 22.52 -15.51 2.47
CA LEU A 9 23.73 -14.95 3.07
C LEU A 9 24.26 -15.83 4.19
N LYS A 10 23.42 -16.21 5.14
CA LYS A 10 23.78 -17.09 6.27
C LYS A 10 24.31 -18.45 5.82
N LEU A 11 23.68 -19.05 4.80
CA LEU A 11 24.15 -20.33 4.23
C LEU A 11 25.46 -20.16 3.50
N SER A 12 25.68 -19.08 2.77
CA SER A 12 26.96 -18.80 2.11
C SER A 12 28.09 -18.66 3.12
N ASP A 13 27.88 -17.90 4.20
CA ASP A 13 28.83 -17.72 5.28
C ASP A 13 29.15 -19.05 5.99
N TYR A 14 28.12 -19.87 6.21
CA TYR A 14 28.32 -21.20 6.82
C TYR A 14 29.11 -22.13 5.90
N ALA A 15 28.77 -22.17 4.61
CA ALA A 15 29.51 -22.96 3.63
C ALA A 15 31.00 -22.57 3.59
N ALA A 16 31.32 -21.29 3.64
CA ALA A 16 32.70 -20.81 3.72
C ALA A 16 33.40 -21.25 5.00
N LYS A 17 32.73 -21.20 6.16
CA LYS A 17 33.29 -21.62 7.46
C LYS A 17 33.68 -23.12 7.52
N ILE A 18 32.90 -23.96 6.83
CA ILE A 18 33.15 -25.41 6.80
C ILE A 18 33.97 -25.85 5.57
N ASN A 19 34.53 -24.91 4.80
CA ASN A 19 35.23 -25.14 3.54
C ASN A 19 34.44 -26.02 2.56
N SER A 20 33.15 -25.78 2.40
CA SER A 20 32.29 -26.51 1.46
C SER A 20 32.47 -25.98 0.04
N ASP A 21 32.44 -26.85 -0.95
CA ASP A 21 32.50 -26.51 -2.38
C ASP A 21 31.14 -26.04 -2.91
N ILE A 22 30.10 -26.01 -2.08
CA ILE A 22 28.73 -25.58 -2.47
C ILE A 22 28.75 -24.09 -2.75
N ARG A 23 28.27 -23.70 -3.94
CA ARG A 23 28.05 -22.31 -4.33
C ARG A 23 26.59 -21.97 -4.13
N ILE A 24 26.35 -20.92 -3.34
CA ILE A 24 24.98 -20.44 -3.03
C ILE A 24 24.78 -19.09 -3.72
N ILE A 25 23.78 -19.03 -4.56
CA ILE A 25 23.44 -17.81 -5.34
C ILE A 25 22.03 -17.41 -4.99
N GLY A 26 21.86 -16.14 -4.54
CA GLY A 26 20.56 -15.55 -4.30
C GLY A 26 20.06 -14.77 -5.52
N ILE A 27 18.80 -15.00 -5.88
CA ILE A 27 18.11 -14.22 -6.90
C ILE A 27 17.01 -13.41 -6.19
N PRO A 28 17.20 -12.09 -6.01
CA PRO A 28 16.20 -11.27 -5.33
C PRO A 28 14.94 -11.14 -6.18
N LYS A 29 13.77 -11.18 -5.53
CA LYS A 29 12.46 -11.01 -6.16
C LYS A 29 11.54 -10.30 -5.19
N THR A 30 10.98 -9.18 -5.64
CA THR A 30 9.94 -8.41 -4.97
C THR A 30 9.10 -7.67 -6.02
N ILE A 31 7.82 -7.44 -5.72
CA ILE A 31 6.95 -6.57 -6.52
C ILE A 31 6.93 -5.14 -5.98
N ASP A 32 7.50 -4.89 -4.79
CA ASP A 32 7.49 -3.57 -4.14
C ASP A 32 8.43 -2.58 -4.81
N ASN A 33 9.28 -3.06 -5.72
CA ASN A 33 10.28 -2.26 -6.44
C ASN A 33 11.30 -1.60 -5.51
N ASP A 34 11.66 -2.27 -4.43
CA ASP A 34 12.50 -1.78 -3.33
C ASP A 34 13.94 -2.28 -3.35
N LEU A 35 14.41 -2.84 -4.48
CA LEU A 35 15.80 -3.26 -4.65
C LEU A 35 16.67 -2.10 -5.14
N CYS A 36 17.78 -1.87 -4.42
CA CYS A 36 18.75 -0.86 -4.82
C CYS A 36 19.38 -1.17 -6.19
N MET A 37 19.70 -0.13 -6.96
CA MET A 37 20.38 -0.19 -8.26
C MET A 37 19.60 -0.92 -9.37
N ILE A 38 18.32 -1.14 -9.17
CA ILE A 38 17.42 -1.74 -10.16
C ILE A 38 16.25 -0.77 -10.37
N ASP A 39 15.96 -0.40 -11.63
CA ASP A 39 14.85 0.49 -11.94
C ASP A 39 13.50 -0.24 -11.81
N HIS A 40 13.45 -1.51 -12.23
CA HIS A 40 12.24 -2.33 -12.21
C HIS A 40 12.56 -3.73 -11.70
N THR A 41 11.94 -4.09 -10.57
CA THR A 41 12.06 -5.44 -10.04
C THR A 41 11.14 -6.41 -10.78
N PRO A 42 11.46 -7.73 -10.77
CA PRO A 42 10.61 -8.73 -11.40
C PRO A 42 9.19 -8.73 -10.82
N GLY A 43 8.20 -8.54 -11.69
CA GLY A 43 6.78 -8.52 -11.33
C GLY A 43 6.21 -7.14 -11.00
N PHE A 44 7.03 -6.12 -10.73
CA PHE A 44 6.56 -4.77 -10.40
C PHE A 44 5.65 -4.18 -11.50
N GLY A 45 6.08 -4.22 -12.76
CA GLY A 45 5.29 -3.66 -13.87
C GLY A 45 3.91 -4.31 -14.02
N SER A 46 3.81 -5.64 -13.82
CA SER A 46 2.53 -6.37 -13.83
C SER A 46 1.67 -5.99 -12.64
N ALA A 47 2.25 -5.90 -11.45
CA ALA A 47 1.56 -5.48 -10.23
C ALA A 47 1.06 -4.03 -10.33
N ALA A 48 1.86 -3.11 -10.85
CA ALA A 48 1.49 -1.71 -11.08
C ALA A 48 0.31 -1.60 -12.06
N LYS A 49 0.33 -2.38 -13.16
CA LYS A 49 -0.79 -2.46 -14.11
C LYS A 49 -2.05 -2.99 -13.44
N TYR A 50 -1.93 -4.05 -12.63
CA TYR A 50 -3.05 -4.62 -11.89
C TYR A 50 -3.67 -3.61 -10.94
N VAL A 51 -2.85 -2.91 -10.13
CA VAL A 51 -3.31 -1.86 -9.22
C VAL A 51 -4.06 -0.75 -9.96
N ALA A 52 -3.48 -0.23 -11.04
CA ALA A 52 -4.10 0.83 -11.83
C ALA A 52 -5.43 0.40 -12.43
N THR A 53 -5.50 -0.83 -12.98
CA THR A 53 -6.73 -1.37 -13.58
C THR A 53 -7.81 -1.60 -12.53
N SER A 54 -7.46 -2.25 -11.41
CA SER A 54 -8.41 -2.51 -10.31
C SER A 54 -8.96 -1.21 -9.72
N LEU A 55 -8.09 -0.20 -9.56
CA LEU A 55 -8.54 1.09 -9.05
C LEU A 55 -9.49 1.81 -10.02
N LEU A 56 -9.24 1.70 -11.33
CA LEU A 56 -10.14 2.24 -12.35
C LEU A 56 -11.52 1.57 -12.28
N GLU A 57 -11.58 0.25 -12.11
CA GLU A 57 -12.83 -0.51 -11.97
C GLU A 57 -13.57 -0.12 -10.68
N ILE A 58 -12.86 0.00 -9.55
CA ILE A 58 -13.41 0.48 -8.27
C ILE A 58 -13.96 1.91 -8.40
N ALA A 59 -13.27 2.77 -9.16
CA ALA A 59 -13.72 4.13 -9.40
C ALA A 59 -15.02 4.18 -10.20
N HIS A 60 -15.12 3.39 -11.27
CA HIS A 60 -16.34 3.30 -12.07
C HIS A 60 -17.53 2.80 -11.24
N ASP A 61 -17.36 1.76 -10.42
CA ASP A 61 -18.39 1.28 -9.49
C ASP A 61 -18.79 2.37 -8.49
N THR A 62 -17.82 3.09 -7.94
CA THR A 62 -18.07 4.14 -6.93
C THR A 62 -18.85 5.32 -7.50
N PHE A 63 -18.55 5.75 -8.73
CA PHE A 63 -19.16 6.93 -9.35
C PHE A 63 -20.62 6.74 -9.76
N ILE A 64 -21.12 5.51 -9.78
CA ILE A 64 -22.53 5.24 -10.06
C ILE A 64 -23.46 5.77 -8.93
N TYR A 65 -22.95 5.86 -7.70
CA TYR A 65 -23.74 6.24 -6.54
C TYR A 65 -23.83 7.74 -6.35
N ALA A 66 -25.05 8.26 -6.21
CA ALA A 66 -25.31 9.68 -5.95
C ALA A 66 -25.11 10.09 -4.47
N VAL A 67 -24.96 9.11 -3.57
CA VAL A 67 -24.74 9.39 -2.13
C VAL A 67 -23.28 9.72 -1.86
N LYS A 68 -23.05 10.64 -0.92
CA LYS A 68 -21.69 10.95 -0.48
C LYS A 68 -21.00 9.72 0.12
N SER A 69 -19.82 9.43 -0.38
CA SER A 69 -19.06 8.26 0.06
C SER A 69 -17.54 8.45 -0.07
N VAL A 70 -16.80 7.72 0.77
CA VAL A 70 -15.35 7.59 0.69
C VAL A 70 -15.01 6.13 0.43
N THR A 71 -14.22 5.87 -0.58
CA THR A 71 -13.63 4.55 -0.84
C THR A 71 -12.13 4.63 -0.61
N ILE A 72 -11.63 3.84 0.33
CA ILE A 72 -10.22 3.73 0.66
C ILE A 72 -9.71 2.45 0.04
N VAL A 73 -8.67 2.57 -0.77
CA VAL A 73 -8.02 1.45 -1.45
C VAL A 73 -6.64 1.26 -0.82
N GLU A 74 -6.51 0.19 -0.03
CA GLU A 74 -5.25 -0.20 0.58
C GLU A 74 -4.44 -1.03 -0.42
N ILE A 75 -3.17 -0.65 -0.60
CA ILE A 75 -2.27 -1.22 -1.58
C ILE A 75 -1.01 -1.71 -0.86
N MET A 76 -0.56 -2.89 -1.25
CA MET A 76 0.67 -3.50 -0.77
C MET A 76 1.91 -2.60 -0.98
N GLY A 77 2.87 -2.69 -0.07
CA GLY A 77 4.13 -1.95 -0.10
C GLY A 77 4.43 -1.32 1.26
N ARG A 78 5.03 -2.12 2.16
CA ARG A 78 5.25 -1.75 3.57
C ARG A 78 6.12 -0.51 3.76
N ASP A 79 7.25 -0.46 3.07
CA ASP A 79 8.26 0.58 3.21
C ASP A 79 8.59 1.27 1.87
N ALA A 80 7.94 0.84 0.78
CA ALA A 80 8.12 1.37 -0.55
C ALA A 80 6.77 1.63 -1.22
N GLY A 81 6.50 2.87 -1.56
CA GLY A 81 5.22 3.34 -2.09
C GLY A 81 5.05 3.22 -3.60
N TRP A 82 5.90 2.49 -4.31
CA TRP A 82 5.85 2.40 -5.77
C TRP A 82 4.53 1.85 -6.32
N LEU A 83 3.99 0.79 -5.70
CA LEU A 83 2.70 0.23 -6.11
C LEU A 83 1.55 1.19 -5.81
N THR A 84 1.60 1.84 -4.65
CA THR A 84 0.61 2.87 -4.28
C THR A 84 0.69 4.07 -5.22
N ALA A 85 1.88 4.53 -5.57
CA ALA A 85 2.09 5.59 -6.55
C ALA A 85 1.58 5.19 -7.95
N ALA A 86 1.72 3.92 -8.35
CA ALA A 86 1.21 3.41 -9.62
C ALA A 86 -0.32 3.51 -9.73
N SER A 87 -1.05 3.63 -8.62
CA SER A 87 -2.49 3.90 -8.63
C SER A 87 -2.84 5.19 -9.39
N ALA A 88 -1.93 6.16 -9.45
CA ALA A 88 -2.10 7.39 -10.22
C ALA A 88 -2.28 7.13 -11.73
N LEU A 89 -1.81 5.99 -12.24
CA LEU A 89 -1.99 5.61 -13.64
C LEU A 89 -3.45 5.28 -14.00
N ALA A 90 -4.33 5.12 -13.01
CA ALA A 90 -5.77 5.00 -13.23
C ALA A 90 -6.40 6.33 -13.71
N ARG A 91 -5.73 7.47 -13.48
CA ARG A 91 -6.20 8.78 -13.92
C ARG A 91 -6.08 8.91 -15.43
N ASN A 92 -7.15 9.39 -16.06
CA ASN A 92 -7.20 9.62 -17.50
C ASN A 92 -8.23 10.72 -17.83
N GLY A 93 -8.56 10.92 -19.11
CA GLY A 93 -9.54 11.95 -19.51
C GLY A 93 -10.95 11.76 -18.99
N TYR A 94 -11.27 10.59 -18.44
CA TYR A 94 -12.61 10.23 -17.94
C TYR A 94 -12.61 9.86 -16.44
N ASN A 95 -11.46 9.64 -15.84
CA ASN A 95 -11.32 9.24 -14.46
C ASN A 95 -10.27 10.10 -13.73
N THR A 96 -10.69 10.80 -12.69
CA THR A 96 -9.82 11.64 -11.84
C THR A 96 -9.30 10.90 -10.60
N ALA A 97 -9.85 9.71 -10.31
CA ALA A 97 -9.44 8.91 -9.15
C ALA A 97 -8.13 8.15 -9.43
N PRO A 98 -7.34 7.87 -8.35
CA PRO A 98 -7.57 8.26 -6.96
C PRO A 98 -7.37 9.75 -6.76
N HIS A 99 -8.20 10.37 -5.93
CA HIS A 99 -8.11 11.81 -5.67
C HIS A 99 -6.94 12.13 -4.73
N PHE A 100 -6.76 11.29 -3.69
CA PHE A 100 -5.65 11.37 -2.75
C PHE A 100 -4.82 10.08 -2.80
N ILE A 101 -3.50 10.23 -2.62
CA ILE A 101 -2.54 9.12 -2.57
C ILE A 101 -1.62 9.36 -1.38
N TYR A 102 -1.54 8.38 -0.47
CA TYR A 102 -0.68 8.43 0.71
C TYR A 102 0.36 7.32 0.67
N LEU A 103 1.63 7.73 0.64
CA LEU A 103 2.79 6.85 0.51
C LEU A 103 3.42 6.59 1.89
N PRO A 104 4.08 5.44 2.10
CA PRO A 104 4.71 5.11 3.38
C PRO A 104 5.92 5.99 3.71
N GLU A 105 6.53 6.61 2.68
CA GLU A 105 7.69 7.49 2.82
C GLU A 105 7.34 8.86 3.41
N VAL A 106 6.06 9.23 3.42
CA VAL A 106 5.60 10.54 3.89
C VAL A 106 4.74 10.36 5.13
N PRO A 107 5.08 11.04 6.25
CA PRO A 107 4.25 10.97 7.45
C PRO A 107 2.80 11.36 7.18
N PHE A 108 1.88 10.48 7.55
CA PHE A 108 0.44 10.72 7.41
C PHE A 108 -0.05 11.68 8.50
N ASP A 109 -0.78 12.70 8.07
CA ASP A 109 -1.41 13.68 8.95
C ASP A 109 -2.93 13.45 8.95
N LYS A 110 -3.43 12.88 10.05
CA LYS A 110 -4.86 12.56 10.22
C LYS A 110 -5.74 13.80 10.09
N ASP A 111 -5.36 14.88 10.77
CA ASP A 111 -6.20 16.08 10.85
C ASP A 111 -6.30 16.76 9.49
N LYS A 112 -5.17 16.84 8.79
CA LYS A 112 -5.11 17.36 7.44
C LYS A 112 -5.92 16.49 6.47
N PHE A 113 -5.83 15.17 6.57
CA PHE A 113 -6.63 14.26 5.74
C PHE A 113 -8.14 14.50 5.93
N ILE A 114 -8.60 14.66 7.17
CA ILE A 114 -10.01 14.91 7.48
C ILE A 114 -10.45 16.26 6.90
N GLU A 115 -9.64 17.31 7.04
CA GLU A 115 -9.91 18.63 6.49
C GLU A 115 -10.03 18.59 4.97
N ASP A 116 -9.03 18.02 4.29
CA ASP A 116 -8.99 17.90 2.83
C ASP A 116 -10.17 17.06 2.30
N ALA A 117 -10.52 15.97 3.00
CA ALA A 117 -11.65 15.11 2.65
C ALA A 117 -13.00 15.83 2.80
N LYS A 118 -13.19 16.57 3.90
CA LYS A 118 -14.39 17.39 4.11
C LYS A 118 -14.53 18.47 3.03
N GLU A 119 -13.42 19.13 2.68
CA GLU A 119 -13.41 20.15 1.64
C GLU A 119 -13.77 19.57 0.27
N PHE A 120 -13.12 18.44 -0.09
CA PHE A 120 -13.39 17.75 -1.36
C PHE A 120 -14.86 17.33 -1.49
N LEU A 121 -15.45 16.81 -0.41
CA LEU A 121 -16.84 16.36 -0.37
C LEU A 121 -17.88 17.49 -0.38
N LYS A 122 -17.48 18.75 -0.29
CA LYS A 122 -18.44 19.88 -0.51
C LYS A 122 -18.93 19.94 -1.95
N THR A 123 -18.04 19.68 -2.89
CA THR A 123 -18.31 19.81 -4.34
C THR A 123 -18.40 18.46 -5.06
N ASN A 124 -17.95 17.37 -4.45
CA ASN A 124 -17.93 16.03 -5.03
C ASN A 124 -18.71 15.06 -4.15
N ASN A 125 -19.37 14.08 -4.77
CA ASN A 125 -20.10 13.06 -4.01
C ASN A 125 -19.19 11.90 -3.57
N ASN A 126 -18.18 11.56 -4.36
CA ASN A 126 -17.39 10.36 -4.13
C ASN A 126 -15.89 10.70 -4.05
N LEU A 127 -15.26 10.37 -2.93
CA LEU A 127 -13.83 10.49 -2.71
C LEU A 127 -13.20 9.10 -2.77
N ILE A 128 -12.15 8.94 -3.58
CA ILE A 128 -11.36 7.71 -3.67
C ILE A 128 -9.93 8.02 -3.24
N VAL A 129 -9.47 7.28 -2.25
CA VAL A 129 -8.17 7.46 -1.60
C VAL A 129 -7.37 6.18 -1.78
N ALA A 130 -6.18 6.28 -2.34
CA ALA A 130 -5.21 5.18 -2.37
C ALA A 130 -4.22 5.36 -1.23
N ILE A 131 -4.00 4.30 -0.47
CA ILE A 131 -3.03 4.31 0.63
C ILE A 131 -2.12 3.08 0.57
N SER A 132 -0.88 3.23 1.01
CA SER A 132 -0.03 2.09 1.30
C SER A 132 -0.43 1.43 2.62
N GLU A 133 -0.32 0.11 2.71
CA GLU A 133 -0.44 -0.63 3.98
C GLU A 133 0.54 -0.14 5.06
N GLY A 134 1.66 0.45 4.63
CA GLY A 134 2.77 0.89 5.47
C GLY A 134 2.74 2.37 5.87
N ILE A 135 1.62 3.09 5.69
CA ILE A 135 1.55 4.49 6.12
C ILE A 135 1.76 4.64 7.62
N ARG A 136 2.47 5.70 8.00
CA ARG A 136 2.85 5.98 9.40
C ARG A 136 2.47 7.40 9.79
N ASP A 137 2.21 7.58 11.08
CA ASP A 137 2.04 8.90 11.67
C ASP A 137 3.37 9.68 11.78
N LYS A 138 3.31 10.91 12.26
CA LYS A 138 4.50 11.76 12.50
C LYS A 138 5.46 11.19 13.55
N SER A 139 5.00 10.25 14.38
CA SER A 139 5.80 9.57 15.40
C SER A 139 6.42 8.27 14.88
N GLY A 140 6.14 7.89 13.63
CA GLY A 140 6.64 6.67 13.00
C GLY A 140 5.83 5.42 13.31
N ASN A 141 4.68 5.52 13.98
CA ASN A 141 3.80 4.40 14.24
C ASN A 141 2.94 4.11 13.00
N TYR A 142 2.75 2.83 12.71
CA TYR A 142 1.85 2.41 11.64
C TYR A 142 0.41 2.79 11.96
N ILE A 143 -0.31 3.24 10.93
CA ILE A 143 -1.76 3.41 10.99
C ILE A 143 -2.37 2.02 10.73
N SER A 144 -2.98 1.42 11.76
CA SER A 144 -3.59 0.08 11.64
C SER A 144 -4.84 -0.03 12.52
N ALA A 145 -5.75 -0.93 12.15
CA ALA A 145 -7.02 -1.11 12.85
C ALA A 145 -6.92 -2.00 14.11
N GLY A 146 -5.76 -2.55 14.44
CA GLY A 146 -5.61 -3.46 15.58
C GLY A 146 -4.18 -3.74 15.97
N ASP A 147 -4.01 -4.60 16.98
CA ASP A 147 -2.69 -5.05 17.43
C ASP A 147 -2.00 -5.82 16.31
N CYS A 148 -0.84 -5.32 15.89
CA CYS A 148 -0.01 -6.00 14.91
C CYS A 148 0.50 -7.33 15.48
N VAL A 149 -0.07 -8.44 15.04
CA VAL A 149 0.43 -9.78 15.38
C VAL A 149 1.71 -10.02 14.57
N ALA A 150 2.76 -10.46 15.25
CA ALA A 150 3.99 -10.86 14.56
C ALA A 150 3.78 -12.21 13.87
N ASP A 151 4.32 -12.35 12.65
CA ASP A 151 4.40 -13.62 11.96
C ASP A 151 5.44 -14.55 12.62
N HIS A 152 5.58 -15.79 12.12
CA HIS A 152 6.55 -16.76 12.62
C HIS A 152 8.03 -16.32 12.51
N PHE A 153 8.30 -15.26 11.75
CA PHE A 153 9.64 -14.69 11.56
C PHE A 153 9.85 -13.41 12.38
N GLY A 154 8.87 -12.99 13.17
CA GLY A 154 8.95 -11.79 14.02
C GLY A 154 8.61 -10.49 13.30
N HIS A 155 8.13 -10.54 12.05
CA HIS A 155 7.66 -9.37 11.34
C HIS A 155 6.21 -9.05 11.75
N LYS A 156 5.93 -7.77 12.00
CA LYS A 156 4.55 -7.32 12.24
C LYS A 156 3.74 -7.55 10.96
N MET A 157 2.67 -8.32 11.06
CA MET A 157 1.68 -8.40 9.99
C MET A 157 0.98 -7.05 9.93
N LEU A 158 1.26 -6.28 8.87
CA LEU A 158 0.57 -5.03 8.60
C LEU A 158 -0.69 -5.37 7.83
N SER A 159 -1.83 -5.01 8.37
CA SER A 159 -3.10 -5.03 7.66
C SER A 159 -4.05 -4.05 8.34
N GLY A 160 -5.01 -3.56 7.58
CA GLY A 160 -6.07 -2.75 8.13
C GLY A 160 -5.77 -1.25 8.24
N ALA A 161 -4.76 -0.72 7.57
CA ALA A 161 -4.58 0.72 7.44
C ALA A 161 -5.81 1.37 6.79
N GLY A 162 -6.34 0.73 5.75
CA GLY A 162 -7.59 1.14 5.10
C GLY A 162 -8.79 1.06 6.02
N GLN A 163 -8.88 0.02 6.83
CA GLN A 163 -9.95 -0.12 7.82
C GLN A 163 -9.84 0.94 8.92
N ALA A 164 -8.64 1.22 9.42
CA ALA A 164 -8.41 2.27 10.41
C ALA A 164 -8.84 3.65 9.87
N LEU A 165 -8.47 3.97 8.63
CA LEU A 165 -8.92 5.19 7.98
C LEU A 165 -10.43 5.22 7.76
N ALA A 166 -11.03 4.09 7.44
CA ALA A 166 -12.48 3.99 7.27
C ALA A 166 -13.24 4.30 8.56
N GLU A 167 -12.74 3.83 9.70
CA GLU A 167 -13.30 4.15 11.02
C GLU A 167 -13.18 5.65 11.31
N ILE A 168 -12.03 6.24 11.07
CA ILE A 168 -11.80 7.70 11.21
C ILE A 168 -12.79 8.49 10.34
N VAL A 169 -12.96 8.12 9.07
CA VAL A 169 -13.92 8.79 8.16
C VAL A 169 -15.35 8.66 8.66
N LYS A 170 -15.73 7.49 9.17
CA LYS A 170 -17.06 7.24 9.71
C LYS A 170 -17.35 8.10 10.93
N GLU A 171 -16.39 8.22 11.83
CA GLU A 171 -16.53 9.00 13.08
C GLU A 171 -16.49 10.51 12.83
N GLU A 172 -15.54 10.97 12.03
CA GLU A 172 -15.23 12.41 11.90
C GLU A 172 -15.98 13.11 10.77
N ILE A 173 -16.40 12.37 9.74
CA ILE A 173 -17.07 12.92 8.55
C ILE A 173 -18.52 12.44 8.47
N GLY A 174 -18.82 11.21 8.92
CA GLY A 174 -20.19 10.69 8.99
C GLY A 174 -20.80 10.33 7.63
N VAL A 175 -19.97 10.04 6.62
CA VAL A 175 -20.41 9.58 5.30
C VAL A 175 -20.27 8.07 5.15
N LYS A 176 -20.91 7.49 4.12
CA LYS A 176 -20.69 6.08 3.77
C LYS A 176 -19.22 5.88 3.43
N VAL A 177 -18.59 4.88 4.05
CA VAL A 177 -17.19 4.55 3.80
C VAL A 177 -17.03 3.07 3.49
N ARG A 178 -16.08 2.76 2.62
CA ARG A 178 -15.68 1.40 2.27
C ARG A 178 -14.16 1.32 2.22
N SER A 179 -13.58 0.29 2.83
CA SER A 179 -12.18 -0.09 2.66
C SER A 179 -12.09 -1.30 1.74
N VAL A 180 -11.16 -1.26 0.80
CA VAL A 180 -10.87 -2.33 -0.14
C VAL A 180 -9.37 -2.58 -0.13
N GLU A 181 -8.97 -3.82 0.15
CA GLU A 181 -7.58 -4.24 0.01
C GLU A 181 -7.33 -4.78 -1.39
N VAL A 182 -6.36 -4.20 -2.08
CA VAL A 182 -5.89 -4.68 -3.39
C VAL A 182 -4.63 -5.52 -3.17
N ASN A 183 -4.83 -6.80 -2.91
CA ASN A 183 -3.75 -7.76 -2.77
C ASN A 183 -3.37 -8.29 -4.17
N VAL A 184 -2.07 -8.21 -4.48
CA VAL A 184 -1.50 -8.78 -5.70
C VAL A 184 -1.03 -10.19 -5.37
N LEU A 185 -1.66 -11.19 -5.97
CA LEU A 185 -1.31 -12.60 -5.83
C LEU A 185 -0.22 -13.02 -6.81
#